data_163cca891de7cf8a79b98a1e4a360e2d
#
_entry.id   163cca891de7cf8a79b98a1e4a360e2d
#
_cell.length_a   1.000
_cell.length_b   1.000
_cell.length_c   1.000
_cell.angle_alpha   90.00
_cell.angle_beta   90.00
_cell.angle_gamma   90.00
#
_symmetry.space_group_name_H-M   'P 1'
#
loop_
_entity.id
_entity.type
_entity.pdbx_description
1 polymer ?
#
loop_
_entity_poly.entity_id
_entity_poly.type
_entity_poly.pdbx_seq_one_letter_code
_entity_poly.pdbx_strand_id
1 'polypeptide(L)'
;MTTLTTLTTTPLAPLLDRLFDEADAASAETEAAVADLSDEARARLMRSKTDYRDLYGRLKNAPLPISRETGTLLYMLARSSHARTIVEFGTSFGISTLHLAAALKDNRGGHLFTSEFEPS
;
A
#
# COMPACT_ATOMS: atom_id res chain seq x y z
N MET A 1 2.28 -19.23 24.99
CA MET A 1 3.55 -18.77 24.39
C MET A 1 3.23 -17.80 23.26
N THR A 2 3.85 -16.63 23.28
CA THR A 2 3.63 -15.65 22.21
C THR A 2 4.44 -16.04 20.99
N THR A 3 3.76 -16.25 19.87
CA THR A 3 4.44 -16.50 18.60
C THR A 3 4.83 -15.16 17.97
N LEU A 4 6.13 -14.97 17.74
CA LEU A 4 6.61 -13.79 17.04
C LEU A 4 6.30 -13.93 15.56
N THR A 5 5.83 -12.83 14.95
CA THR A 5 5.54 -12.77 13.52
C THR A 5 6.55 -11.89 12.82
N THR A 6 6.71 -12.06 11.52
CA THR A 6 7.60 -11.21 10.72
C THR A 6 7.18 -9.74 10.80
N LEU A 7 5.87 -9.46 10.91
CA LEU A 7 5.37 -8.09 11.03
C LEU A 7 5.83 -7.37 12.29
N THR A 8 6.02 -8.09 13.38
CA THR A 8 6.29 -7.50 14.70
C THR A 8 7.74 -7.61 15.13
N THR A 9 8.60 -8.10 14.26
CA THR A 9 10.02 -8.29 14.56
C THR A 9 10.89 -7.54 13.57
N THR A 10 12.18 -7.33 13.95
CA THR A 10 13.16 -6.77 13.03
C THR A 10 13.49 -7.79 11.93
N PRO A 11 13.84 -7.34 10.72
CA PRO A 11 14.04 -5.95 10.33
C PRO A 11 12.76 -5.24 9.86
N LEU A 12 11.63 -5.95 9.71
CA LEU A 12 10.45 -5.40 9.05
C LEU A 12 9.69 -4.39 9.91
N ALA A 13 9.51 -4.67 11.21
CA ALA A 13 8.71 -3.80 12.06
C ALA A 13 9.17 -2.34 12.05
N PRO A 14 10.47 -2.03 12.27
CA PRO A 14 10.92 -0.63 12.20
C PRO A 14 10.84 -0.04 10.79
N LEU A 15 10.98 -0.84 9.75
CA LEU A 15 10.82 -0.36 8.37
C LEU A 15 9.36 0.05 8.12
N LEU A 16 8.40 -0.76 8.54
CA LEU A 16 6.98 -0.43 8.40
C LEU A 16 6.63 0.85 9.17
N ASP A 17 7.13 0.99 10.39
CA ASP A 17 6.90 2.21 11.17
C ASP A 17 7.40 3.44 10.43
N ARG A 18 8.61 3.37 9.86
CA ARG A 18 9.15 4.47 9.08
C ARG A 18 8.32 4.76 7.83
N LEU A 19 7.90 3.73 7.11
CA LEU A 19 7.10 3.92 5.90
C LEU A 19 5.73 4.52 6.20
N PHE A 20 5.08 4.11 7.29
CA PHE A 20 3.82 4.72 7.69
C PHE A 20 4.02 6.17 8.15
N ASP A 21 5.09 6.47 8.86
CA ASP A 21 5.40 7.86 9.27
C ASP A 21 5.67 8.74 8.05
N GLU A 22 6.40 8.23 7.06
CA GLU A 22 6.65 8.96 5.82
C GLU A 22 5.36 9.19 5.03
N ALA A 23 4.46 8.20 5.02
CA ALA A 23 3.17 8.32 4.35
C ALA A 23 2.29 9.39 5.03
N ASP A 24 2.27 9.42 6.36
CA ASP A 24 1.53 10.43 7.12
C ASP A 24 2.08 11.83 6.86
N ALA A 25 3.40 11.98 6.82
CA ALA A 25 4.03 13.26 6.51
C ALA A 25 3.73 13.73 5.09
N ALA A 26 3.63 12.79 4.14
CA ALA A 26 3.36 13.11 2.74
C ALA A 26 1.87 13.37 2.46
N SER A 27 0.97 13.04 3.39
CA SER A 27 -0.47 13.23 3.17
C SER A 27 -0.84 14.70 2.96
N ALA A 28 -0.15 15.60 3.67
CA ALA A 28 -0.35 17.04 3.49
C ALA A 28 0.05 17.51 2.08
N GLU A 29 1.12 16.95 1.54
CA GLU A 29 1.55 17.24 0.16
C GLU A 29 0.56 16.66 -0.85
N THR A 30 0.01 15.50 -0.57
CA THR A 30 -1.02 14.89 -1.42
C THR A 30 -2.27 15.76 -1.47
N GLU A 31 -2.72 16.26 -0.32
CA GLU A 31 -3.83 17.18 -0.24
C GLU A 31 -3.54 18.47 -1.02
N ALA A 32 -2.33 18.99 -0.87
CA ALA A 32 -1.92 20.20 -1.60
C ALA A 32 -1.89 19.98 -3.11
N ALA A 33 -1.53 18.79 -3.57
CA ALA A 33 -1.45 18.44 -4.99
C ALA A 33 -2.82 18.50 -5.68
N VAL A 34 -3.92 18.37 -4.93
CA VAL A 34 -5.29 18.43 -5.46
C VAL A 34 -6.08 19.60 -4.88
N ALA A 35 -5.45 20.43 -4.04
CA ALA A 35 -6.12 21.54 -3.37
C ALA A 35 -6.54 22.66 -4.35
N ASP A 36 -5.87 22.75 -5.50
CA ASP A 36 -6.19 23.72 -6.55
C ASP A 36 -7.44 23.33 -7.35
N LEU A 37 -7.96 22.13 -7.15
CA LEU A 37 -9.14 21.64 -7.85
C LEU A 37 -10.40 21.96 -7.05
N SER A 38 -11.44 22.47 -7.77
CA SER A 38 -12.77 22.60 -7.17
C SER A 38 -13.32 21.21 -6.85
N ASP A 39 -14.31 21.16 -5.95
CA ASP A 39 -14.95 19.88 -5.61
C ASP A 39 -15.57 19.21 -6.85
N GLU A 40 -16.12 20.02 -7.79
CA GLU A 40 -16.67 19.51 -9.04
C GLU A 40 -15.58 18.94 -9.94
N ALA A 41 -14.44 19.64 -10.07
CA ALA A 41 -13.31 19.18 -10.88
C ALA A 41 -12.72 17.91 -10.31
N ARG A 42 -12.58 17.83 -8.98
CA ARG A 42 -12.09 16.65 -8.28
C ARG A 42 -13.02 15.46 -8.50
N ALA A 43 -14.33 15.67 -8.33
CA ALA A 43 -15.33 14.64 -8.56
C ALA A 43 -15.35 14.16 -10.01
N ARG A 44 -15.13 15.08 -10.96
CA ARG A 44 -15.05 14.74 -12.38
C ARG A 44 -13.85 13.87 -12.68
N LEU A 45 -12.67 14.22 -12.16
CA LEU A 45 -11.46 13.43 -12.34
C LEU A 45 -11.60 12.01 -11.76
N MET A 46 -12.22 11.91 -10.58
CA MET A 46 -12.42 10.63 -9.92
C MET A 46 -13.39 9.71 -10.69
N ARG A 47 -14.32 10.28 -11.44
CA ARG A 47 -15.32 9.51 -12.21
C ARG A 47 -14.99 9.35 -13.67
N SER A 48 -14.03 10.11 -14.19
CA SER A 48 -13.68 10.05 -15.61
C SER A 48 -12.95 8.77 -15.95
N LYS A 49 -13.33 8.19 -17.09
CA LYS A 49 -12.62 7.03 -17.63
C LYS A 49 -11.38 7.44 -18.46
N THR A 50 -11.25 8.72 -18.76
CA THR A 50 -10.16 9.23 -19.60
C THR A 50 -9.19 10.10 -18.83
N ASP A 51 -9.67 10.86 -17.84
CA ASP A 51 -8.87 11.85 -17.12
C ASP A 51 -8.18 11.26 -15.87
N TYR A 52 -8.42 9.98 -15.60
CA TYR A 52 -7.78 9.32 -14.45
C TYR A 52 -6.26 9.41 -14.51
N ARG A 53 -5.69 9.47 -15.71
CA ARG A 53 -4.24 9.57 -15.89
C ARG A 53 -3.68 10.88 -15.35
N ASP A 54 -4.43 11.97 -15.50
CA ASP A 54 -4.03 13.26 -14.94
C ASP A 54 -4.03 13.23 -13.42
N LEU A 55 -5.07 12.64 -12.83
CA LEU A 55 -5.15 12.47 -11.37
C LEU A 55 -3.98 11.63 -10.85
N TYR A 56 -3.74 10.48 -11.45
CA TYR A 56 -2.63 9.61 -11.04
C TYR A 56 -1.27 10.27 -11.28
N GLY A 57 -1.15 11.04 -12.37
CA GLY A 57 0.08 11.80 -12.64
C GLY A 57 0.38 12.82 -11.56
N ARG A 58 -0.65 13.48 -11.02
CA ARG A 58 -0.50 14.43 -9.91
C ARG A 58 -0.12 13.72 -8.61
N LEU A 59 -0.55 12.47 -8.42
CA LEU A 59 -0.34 11.69 -7.22
C LEU A 59 0.81 10.70 -7.30
N LYS A 60 1.54 10.67 -8.43
CA LYS A 60 2.54 9.61 -8.68
C LYS A 60 3.66 9.56 -7.64
N ASN A 61 4.01 10.70 -7.04
CA ASN A 61 5.05 10.79 -6.02
C ASN A 61 4.49 10.75 -4.61
N ALA A 62 3.17 10.64 -4.47
CA ALA A 62 2.52 10.56 -3.18
C ALA A 62 2.28 9.09 -2.81
N PRO A 63 2.61 8.67 -1.59
CA PRO A 63 2.26 7.33 -1.16
C PRO A 63 0.74 7.24 -1.01
N LEU A 64 0.17 6.16 -1.56
CA LEU A 64 -1.25 5.83 -1.44
C LEU A 64 -1.36 4.56 -0.60
N PRO A 65 -0.95 4.61 0.67
CA PRO A 65 -0.87 3.42 1.49
C PRO A 65 -2.24 3.00 2.01
N ILE A 66 -2.36 1.73 2.26
CA ILE A 66 -3.41 1.21 3.12
C ILE A 66 -3.13 1.64 4.56
N SER A 67 -4.15 1.61 5.42
CA SER A 67 -3.96 1.84 6.85
C SER A 67 -3.21 0.66 7.50
N ARG A 68 -2.68 0.88 8.71
CA ARG A 68 -2.06 -0.21 9.47
C ARG A 68 -3.04 -1.35 9.71
N GLU A 69 -4.28 -0.99 10.03
CA GLU A 69 -5.33 -1.97 10.31
C GLU A 69 -5.64 -2.81 9.09
N THR A 70 -5.72 -2.19 7.91
CA THR A 70 -5.93 -2.92 6.67
C THR A 70 -4.74 -3.81 6.34
N GLY A 71 -3.52 -3.32 6.55
CA GLY A 71 -2.30 -4.12 6.35
C GLY A 71 -2.30 -5.35 7.25
N THR A 72 -2.62 -5.16 8.53
CA THR A 72 -2.72 -6.26 9.47
C THR A 72 -3.80 -7.27 9.05
N LEU A 73 -4.95 -6.77 8.58
CA LEU A 73 -6.02 -7.65 8.08
C LEU A 73 -5.56 -8.47 6.87
N LEU A 74 -4.86 -7.85 5.92
CA LEU A 74 -4.32 -8.57 4.76
C LEU A 74 -3.35 -9.66 5.19
N TYR A 75 -2.46 -9.36 6.13
CA TYR A 75 -1.55 -10.34 6.69
C TYR A 75 -2.33 -11.52 7.30
N MET A 76 -3.32 -11.21 8.14
CA MET A 76 -4.12 -12.24 8.82
C MET A 76 -4.89 -13.11 7.83
N LEU A 77 -5.47 -12.52 6.78
CA LEU A 77 -6.20 -13.26 5.76
C LEU A 77 -5.26 -14.19 4.97
N ALA A 78 -4.09 -13.69 4.59
CA ALA A 78 -3.09 -14.50 3.89
C ALA A 78 -2.58 -15.65 4.77
N ARG A 79 -2.42 -15.40 6.08
CA ARG A 79 -2.02 -16.43 7.03
C ARG A 79 -3.11 -17.49 7.22
N SER A 80 -4.34 -17.05 7.45
CA SER A 80 -5.46 -17.96 7.76
C SER A 80 -5.84 -18.82 6.55
N SER A 81 -5.67 -18.30 5.35
CA SER A 81 -5.93 -19.05 4.11
C SER A 81 -4.75 -19.96 3.71
N HIS A 82 -3.63 -19.91 4.44
CA HIS A 82 -2.41 -20.64 4.09
C HIS A 82 -1.94 -20.30 2.68
N ALA A 83 -2.06 -19.04 2.28
CA ALA A 83 -1.73 -18.59 0.94
C ALA A 83 -0.28 -18.93 0.58
N ARG A 84 -0.06 -19.40 -0.64
CA ARG A 84 1.27 -19.69 -1.20
C ARG A 84 1.52 -18.89 -2.46
N THR A 85 0.47 -18.39 -3.08
CA THR A 85 0.55 -17.50 -4.25
C THR A 85 -0.38 -16.33 -4.02
N ILE A 86 0.18 -15.13 -4.12
CA ILE A 86 -0.59 -13.88 -3.96
C ILE A 86 -0.33 -13.01 -5.18
N VAL A 87 -1.39 -12.39 -5.68
CA VAL A 87 -1.30 -11.43 -6.78
C VAL A 87 -1.80 -10.10 -6.26
N GLU A 88 -1.01 -9.05 -6.44
CA GLU A 88 -1.33 -7.70 -6.02
C GLU A 88 -1.31 -6.75 -7.21
N PHE A 89 -2.33 -5.89 -7.32
CA PHE A 89 -2.33 -4.78 -8.25
C PHE A 89 -2.06 -3.49 -7.48
N GLY A 90 -1.04 -2.73 -7.93
CA GLY A 90 -0.69 -1.47 -7.31
C GLY A 90 0.30 -1.62 -6.17
N THR A 91 1.57 -1.85 -6.50
CA THR A 91 2.64 -1.95 -5.52
C THR A 91 2.80 -0.64 -4.74
N SER A 92 2.64 0.51 -5.43
CA SER A 92 2.87 1.84 -4.87
C SER A 92 4.25 1.90 -4.18
N PHE A 93 4.32 2.23 -2.89
CA PHE A 93 5.59 2.26 -2.15
C PHE A 93 5.86 0.97 -1.38
N GLY A 94 5.05 -0.07 -1.63
CA GLY A 94 5.33 -1.41 -1.13
C GLY A 94 4.83 -1.72 0.27
N ILE A 95 4.02 -0.86 0.88
CA ILE A 95 3.53 -1.09 2.25
C ILE A 95 2.63 -2.33 2.32
N SER A 96 1.60 -2.42 1.47
CA SER A 96 0.76 -3.62 1.41
C SER A 96 1.56 -4.84 0.95
N THR A 97 2.47 -4.64 0.01
CA THR A 97 3.37 -5.68 -0.50
C THR A 97 4.17 -6.32 0.63
N LEU A 98 4.71 -5.49 1.55
CA LEU A 98 5.47 -5.99 2.70
C LEU A 98 4.61 -6.82 3.65
N HIS A 99 3.36 -6.42 3.88
CA HIS A 99 2.44 -7.19 4.72
C HIS A 99 2.15 -8.57 4.10
N LEU A 100 1.90 -8.60 2.79
CA LEU A 100 1.64 -9.85 2.08
C LEU A 100 2.89 -10.74 2.03
N ALA A 101 4.05 -10.16 1.78
CA ALA A 101 5.32 -10.90 1.77
C ALA A 101 5.64 -11.48 3.14
N ALA A 102 5.36 -10.72 4.21
CA ALA A 102 5.55 -11.21 5.57
C ALA A 102 4.66 -12.44 5.85
N ALA A 103 3.42 -12.41 5.38
CA ALA A 103 2.51 -13.55 5.54
C ALA A 103 3.04 -14.78 4.80
N LEU A 104 3.53 -14.62 3.58
CA LEU A 104 4.11 -15.74 2.82
C LEU A 104 5.33 -16.30 3.52
N LYS A 105 6.19 -15.45 4.06
CA LYS A 105 7.36 -15.91 4.83
C LYS A 105 6.92 -16.74 6.03
N ASP A 106 5.93 -16.27 6.77
CA ASP A 106 5.42 -16.95 7.96
C ASP A 106 4.62 -18.22 7.59
N ASN A 107 4.13 -18.30 6.34
CA ASN A 107 3.52 -19.51 5.78
C ASN A 107 4.56 -20.49 5.23
N ARG A 108 5.85 -20.26 5.48
CA ARG A 108 6.98 -21.07 5.04
C ARG A 108 7.29 -20.94 3.55
N GLY A 109 6.99 -19.78 2.97
CA GLY A 109 7.35 -19.44 1.61
C GLY A 109 6.16 -19.37 0.66
N GLY A 110 6.45 -19.03 -0.57
CA GLY A 110 5.47 -18.84 -1.61
C GLY A 110 5.94 -17.78 -2.60
N HIS A 111 5.02 -17.30 -3.42
CA HIS A 111 5.30 -16.30 -4.45
C HIS A 111 4.30 -15.16 -4.38
N LEU A 112 4.82 -13.95 -4.45
CA LEU A 112 4.02 -12.74 -4.55
C LEU A 112 4.31 -12.08 -5.90
N PHE A 113 3.26 -11.91 -6.71
CA PHE A 113 3.34 -11.19 -7.97
C PHE A 113 2.67 -9.85 -7.77
N THR A 114 3.41 -8.77 -7.98
CA THR A 114 2.87 -7.43 -7.80
C THR A 114 3.17 -6.59 -9.05
N SER A 115 2.24 -5.72 -9.39
CA SER A 115 2.36 -4.84 -10.55
C SER A 115 2.13 -3.40 -10.14
N GLU A 116 2.74 -2.48 -10.88
CA GLU A 116 2.59 -1.05 -10.67
C GLU A 116 2.12 -0.38 -11.94
N PHE A 117 1.14 0.52 -11.78
CA PHE A 117 0.58 1.27 -12.90
C PHE A 117 1.50 2.37 -13.37
N GLU A 118 2.12 3.11 -12.43
CA GLU A 118 3.01 4.22 -12.75
C GLU A 118 4.46 3.74 -12.82
N PRO A 119 5.16 3.95 -13.95
CA PRO A 119 6.59 3.67 -14.00
C PRO A 119 7.36 4.62 -13.08
N SER A 120 8.27 4.05 -12.33
CA SER A 120 9.12 4.82 -11.41
C SER A 120 10.28 5.47 -12.15
#